data_702fa25145abd9c0ae588410858f790b
#
_entry.id   702fa25145abd9c0ae588410858f790b
#
_cell.length_a   1.000
_cell.length_b   1.000
_cell.length_c   1.000
_cell.angle_alpha   90.00
_cell.angle_beta   90.00
_cell.angle_gamma   90.00
#
_symmetry.space_group_name_H-M   'P 1'
#
loop_
_entity.id
_entity.type
_entity.pdbx_description
1 polymer ?
#
loop_
_entity_poly.entity_id
_entity_poly.type
_entity_poly.pdbx_seq_one_letter_code
_entity_poly.pdbx_strand_id
1 'polypeptide(L)'
;MDCYSCHQAGEHDPATFDHYGHKIAVIVTPNYCGRCHSQEVREFEQSHHADAAKFIGSLDNMIGEIIEGGPAANNGCRQCHGSIVKCTGEGQFDPSTWPNSGIGRVNPDGSKGSCAACHGRHSLSSATARMPENCGKCHMGPDHPQIEIFNELKHGIQYRANMAKMNLDSKSWVVGKDYYAAPTCATCHMSATSNQKVTHDVGDRISMTLRPAISTKLDNWERPRLAMQDVCSNCHSTGWVKNFYKQYEATVELYNEKFAKPAKSIMDKLYAAKKLTGTLFDEKIEWTYYELWHHQGRRARMGASMMGPDYTQWHGFFEVAKTFYTEFIPEAERLMPGVTADVMMSDYHKWTRGLSKEELQQQIDFYKQRYKQ
;
A
#
# COMPACT_ATOMS: atom_id res chain seq x y z
N MET A 1 -16.06 -20.85 -22.99
CA MET A 1 -16.28 -21.41 -21.63
C MET A 1 -17.75 -21.18 -21.29
N ASP A 2 -18.43 -22.19 -20.81
CA ASP A 2 -19.79 -22.08 -20.27
C ASP A 2 -19.76 -21.81 -18.76
N CYS A 3 -20.92 -21.58 -18.16
CA CYS A 3 -21.03 -21.29 -16.72
C CYS A 3 -20.45 -22.44 -15.86
N TYR A 4 -20.69 -23.69 -16.29
CA TYR A 4 -20.29 -24.86 -15.56
C TYR A 4 -18.76 -25.04 -15.53
N SER A 5 -18.04 -24.57 -16.54
CA SER A 5 -16.56 -24.59 -16.57
C SER A 5 -15.92 -23.86 -15.37
N CYS A 6 -16.59 -22.82 -14.85
CA CYS A 6 -16.11 -22.05 -13.70
C CYS A 6 -16.84 -22.43 -12.40
N HIS A 7 -18.13 -22.78 -12.48
CA HIS A 7 -18.98 -23.02 -11.32
C HIS A 7 -19.13 -24.51 -10.96
N GLN A 8 -18.51 -25.42 -11.71
CA GLN A 8 -18.51 -26.84 -11.35
C GLN A 8 -17.84 -27.05 -10.01
N ALA A 9 -18.64 -27.42 -9.02
CA ALA A 9 -18.15 -27.71 -7.68
C ALA A 9 -17.24 -28.95 -7.66
N GLY A 10 -16.22 -28.90 -6.82
CA GLY A 10 -15.49 -30.10 -6.40
C GLY A 10 -16.39 -30.98 -5.53
N GLU A 11 -16.08 -32.28 -5.47
CA GLU A 11 -16.89 -33.29 -4.74
C GLU A 11 -17.06 -32.96 -3.24
N HIS A 12 -16.12 -32.16 -2.68
CA HIS A 12 -16.08 -31.78 -1.26
C HIS A 12 -16.14 -30.25 -1.02
N ASP A 13 -16.59 -29.48 -2.01
CA ASP A 13 -16.73 -28.05 -1.82
C ASP A 13 -17.94 -27.73 -0.91
N PRO A 14 -17.75 -27.16 0.29
CA PRO A 14 -18.84 -26.91 1.23
C PRO A 14 -19.79 -25.80 0.78
N ALA A 15 -19.37 -24.96 -0.17
CA ALA A 15 -20.11 -23.79 -0.66
C ALA A 15 -20.95 -24.10 -1.89
N THR A 16 -21.54 -25.31 -1.97
CA THR A 16 -22.29 -25.80 -3.14
C THR A 16 -23.77 -25.92 -2.87
N PHE A 17 -24.56 -25.82 -3.93
CA PHE A 17 -26.00 -26.16 -3.93
C PHE A 17 -26.37 -26.89 -5.21
N ASP A 18 -27.50 -27.61 -5.17
CA ASP A 18 -28.04 -28.29 -6.34
C ASP A 18 -28.78 -27.26 -7.22
N HIS A 19 -28.42 -27.24 -8.50
CA HIS A 19 -29.07 -26.43 -9.52
C HIS A 19 -29.37 -27.28 -10.76
N TYR A 20 -30.61 -27.62 -10.96
CA TYR A 20 -31.09 -28.52 -12.05
C TYR A 20 -30.27 -29.81 -12.19
N GLY A 21 -29.98 -30.46 -11.07
CA GLY A 21 -29.23 -31.73 -11.04
C GLY A 21 -27.71 -31.59 -11.14
N HIS A 22 -27.20 -30.38 -11.09
CA HIS A 22 -25.77 -30.06 -11.08
C HIS A 22 -25.38 -29.41 -9.76
N LYS A 23 -24.26 -29.83 -9.17
CA LYS A 23 -23.64 -29.14 -8.03
C LYS A 23 -22.89 -27.91 -8.49
N ILE A 24 -23.33 -26.77 -8.03
CA ILE A 24 -22.81 -25.46 -8.42
C ILE A 24 -22.13 -24.78 -7.22
N ALA A 25 -20.91 -24.32 -7.41
CA ALA A 25 -20.21 -23.47 -6.45
C ALA A 25 -20.71 -22.01 -6.55
N VAL A 26 -21.13 -21.44 -5.43
CA VAL A 26 -21.50 -20.00 -5.35
C VAL A 26 -20.26 -19.13 -5.50
N ILE A 27 -19.14 -19.53 -4.88
CA ILE A 27 -17.87 -18.80 -4.90
C ILE A 27 -16.92 -19.51 -5.85
N VAL A 28 -16.56 -18.86 -6.96
CA VAL A 28 -15.46 -19.33 -7.82
C VAL A 28 -14.14 -18.90 -7.18
N THR A 29 -13.38 -19.87 -6.72
CA THR A 29 -12.13 -19.67 -5.99
C THR A 29 -10.91 -19.74 -6.92
N PRO A 30 -9.71 -19.36 -6.48
CA PRO A 30 -8.48 -19.55 -7.25
C PRO A 30 -8.21 -21.01 -7.65
N ASN A 31 -8.68 -22.01 -6.87
CA ASN A 31 -8.54 -23.41 -7.23
C ASN A 31 -9.24 -23.76 -8.56
N TYR A 32 -10.37 -23.12 -8.86
CA TYR A 32 -11.04 -23.31 -10.15
C TYR A 32 -10.24 -22.73 -11.31
N CYS A 33 -9.71 -21.51 -11.14
CA CYS A 33 -8.87 -20.86 -12.13
C CYS A 33 -7.56 -21.64 -12.35
N GLY A 34 -6.98 -22.16 -11.28
CA GLY A 34 -5.72 -22.90 -11.26
C GLY A 34 -5.71 -24.20 -12.07
N ARG A 35 -6.89 -24.74 -12.41
CA ARG A 35 -6.98 -25.89 -13.34
C ARG A 35 -6.33 -25.61 -14.70
N CYS A 36 -6.36 -24.34 -15.14
CA CYS A 36 -5.73 -23.89 -16.39
C CYS A 36 -4.63 -22.85 -16.15
N HIS A 37 -4.71 -22.03 -15.08
CA HIS A 37 -3.84 -20.91 -14.74
C HIS A 37 -2.99 -21.20 -13.50
N SER A 38 -2.33 -22.38 -13.49
CA SER A 38 -1.60 -22.86 -12.30
C SER A 38 -0.38 -22.00 -11.93
N GLN A 39 0.26 -21.33 -12.91
CA GLN A 39 1.39 -20.43 -12.64
C GLN A 39 0.89 -19.16 -11.95
N GLU A 40 -0.15 -18.54 -12.49
CA GLU A 40 -0.75 -17.31 -11.97
C GLU A 40 -1.25 -17.50 -10.54
N VAL A 41 -1.85 -18.66 -10.25
CA VAL A 41 -2.30 -18.99 -8.89
C VAL A 41 -1.11 -19.12 -7.94
N ARG A 42 -0.03 -19.83 -8.32
CA ARG A 42 1.16 -19.96 -7.47
C ARG A 42 1.82 -18.61 -7.19
N GLU A 43 1.94 -17.74 -8.19
CA GLU A 43 2.51 -16.40 -8.04
C GLU A 43 1.63 -15.53 -7.12
N PHE A 44 0.30 -15.60 -7.28
CA PHE A 44 -0.63 -14.90 -6.41
C PHE A 44 -0.55 -15.39 -4.96
N GLU A 45 -0.48 -16.71 -4.72
CA GLU A 45 -0.38 -17.31 -3.39
C GLU A 45 0.89 -16.88 -2.63
N GLN A 46 1.97 -16.54 -3.35
CA GLN A 46 3.20 -16.00 -2.78
C GLN A 46 3.12 -14.49 -2.51
N SER A 47 2.12 -13.80 -3.06
CA SER A 47 1.97 -12.37 -2.92
C SER A 47 1.36 -11.96 -1.57
N HIS A 48 1.62 -10.72 -1.18
CA HIS A 48 0.96 -10.11 -0.04
C HIS A 48 -0.57 -10.05 -0.18
N HIS A 49 -1.10 -10.08 -1.39
CA HIS A 49 -2.54 -10.09 -1.64
C HIS A 49 -3.20 -11.37 -1.12
N ALA A 50 -2.58 -12.53 -1.26
CA ALA A 50 -3.12 -13.79 -0.74
C ALA A 50 -3.24 -13.79 0.79
N ASP A 51 -2.39 -13.06 1.48
CA ASP A 51 -2.38 -12.93 2.94
C ASP A 51 -2.97 -11.60 3.44
N ALA A 52 -3.66 -10.83 2.57
CA ALA A 52 -4.15 -9.49 2.93
C ALA A 52 -5.10 -9.50 4.13
N ALA A 53 -5.89 -10.56 4.34
CA ALA A 53 -6.72 -10.73 5.53
C ALA A 53 -5.91 -10.81 6.83
N LYS A 54 -4.67 -11.29 6.78
CA LYS A 54 -3.77 -11.34 7.95
C LYS A 54 -3.14 -9.98 8.28
N PHE A 55 -3.01 -9.10 7.29
CA PHE A 55 -2.41 -7.78 7.49
C PHE A 55 -3.27 -6.83 8.30
N ILE A 56 -4.56 -7.12 8.44
CA ILE A 56 -5.41 -6.43 9.39
C ILE A 56 -5.08 -6.87 10.84
N GLY A 57 -4.24 -7.87 11.07
CA GLY A 57 -3.85 -8.39 12.39
C GLY A 57 -2.89 -7.50 13.19
N SER A 58 -2.96 -6.17 13.03
CA SER A 58 -2.18 -5.18 13.75
C SER A 58 -3.09 -4.16 14.46
N LEU A 59 -2.60 -2.96 14.69
CA LEU A 59 -3.37 -1.86 15.27
C LEU A 59 -4.66 -1.54 14.50
N ASP A 60 -4.68 -1.80 13.19
CA ASP A 60 -5.86 -1.60 12.34
C ASP A 60 -7.03 -2.49 12.75
N ASN A 61 -6.77 -3.71 13.24
CA ASN A 61 -7.84 -4.57 13.78
C ASN A 61 -8.37 -4.05 15.10
N MET A 62 -7.50 -3.54 15.98
CA MET A 62 -7.93 -2.92 17.21
C MET A 62 -8.89 -1.77 16.94
N ILE A 63 -8.55 -0.90 15.98
CA ILE A 63 -9.40 0.22 15.57
C ILE A 63 -10.67 -0.31 14.91
N GLY A 64 -10.54 -1.03 13.79
CA GLY A 64 -11.68 -1.39 12.95
C GLY A 64 -12.64 -2.41 13.57
N GLU A 65 -12.13 -3.36 14.37
CA GLU A 65 -12.98 -4.44 14.91
C GLU A 65 -13.42 -4.21 16.36
N ILE A 66 -12.55 -3.62 17.18
CA ILE A 66 -12.82 -3.44 18.61
C ILE A 66 -13.39 -2.05 18.91
N ILE A 67 -12.71 -1.00 18.43
CA ILE A 67 -13.12 0.38 18.72
C ILE A 67 -14.32 0.79 17.86
N GLU A 68 -14.29 0.53 16.56
CA GLU A 68 -15.37 0.89 15.63
C GLU A 68 -16.48 -0.16 15.57
N GLY A 69 -16.13 -1.44 15.71
CA GLY A 69 -17.06 -2.56 15.78
C GLY A 69 -17.15 -3.41 14.52
N GLY A 70 -17.50 -4.68 14.70
CA GLY A 70 -17.53 -5.70 13.64
C GLY A 70 -18.35 -5.33 12.38
N PRO A 71 -19.56 -4.71 12.49
CA PRO A 71 -20.31 -4.28 11.31
C PRO A 71 -19.58 -3.25 10.44
N ALA A 72 -18.85 -2.31 11.05
CA ALA A 72 -18.01 -1.35 10.33
C ALA A 72 -16.86 -2.06 9.60
N ALA A 73 -16.16 -2.95 10.28
CA ALA A 73 -15.09 -3.75 9.69
C ALA A 73 -15.59 -4.62 8.52
N ASN A 74 -16.79 -5.23 8.63
CA ASN A 74 -17.38 -6.06 7.58
C ASN A 74 -17.67 -5.27 6.29
N ASN A 75 -18.18 -4.04 6.42
CA ASN A 75 -18.51 -3.20 5.29
C ASN A 75 -17.35 -2.30 4.83
N GLY A 76 -16.31 -2.15 5.64
CA GLY A 76 -15.10 -1.39 5.38
C GLY A 76 -13.89 -2.27 5.10
N CYS A 77 -13.02 -2.43 6.09
CA CYS A 77 -11.69 -3.06 5.96
C CYS A 77 -11.72 -4.41 5.25
N ARG A 78 -12.69 -5.27 5.60
CA ARG A 78 -12.80 -6.64 5.05
C ARG A 78 -13.23 -6.69 3.60
N GLN A 79 -13.84 -5.63 3.07
CA GLN A 79 -14.20 -5.57 1.63
C GLN A 79 -12.99 -5.38 0.74
N CYS A 80 -11.89 -4.81 1.27
CA CYS A 80 -10.61 -4.70 0.55
C CYS A 80 -9.65 -5.84 0.95
N HIS A 81 -9.45 -6.07 2.25
CA HIS A 81 -8.46 -7.02 2.76
C HIS A 81 -8.95 -8.47 2.76
N GLY A 82 -10.23 -8.69 2.94
CA GLY A 82 -10.80 -10.02 3.09
C GLY A 82 -10.91 -10.47 4.55
N SER A 83 -11.56 -11.60 4.74
CA SER A 83 -11.66 -12.33 6.00
C SER A 83 -11.99 -13.80 5.70
N ILE A 84 -12.12 -14.62 6.73
CA ILE A 84 -12.55 -16.03 6.57
C ILE A 84 -14.04 -16.05 6.23
N VAL A 85 -14.39 -16.61 5.09
CA VAL A 85 -15.78 -16.83 4.66
C VAL A 85 -16.30 -18.10 5.30
N LYS A 86 -17.37 -18.00 6.07
CA LYS A 86 -18.02 -19.13 6.74
C LYS A 86 -19.22 -19.60 5.95
N CYS A 87 -19.21 -20.86 5.53
CA CYS A 87 -20.34 -21.52 4.94
C CYS A 87 -21.21 -22.13 6.05
N THR A 88 -22.52 -21.93 5.99
CA THR A 88 -23.49 -22.48 6.95
C THR A 88 -24.21 -23.73 6.40
N GLY A 89 -23.92 -24.11 5.16
CA GLY A 89 -24.45 -25.30 4.48
C GLY A 89 -25.17 -24.95 3.17
N GLU A 90 -25.19 -25.89 2.23
CA GLU A 90 -25.94 -25.80 0.96
C GLU A 90 -25.83 -24.48 0.22
N GLY A 91 -24.59 -23.93 0.11
CA GLY A 91 -24.36 -22.64 -0.55
C GLY A 91 -24.84 -21.41 0.23
N GLN A 92 -25.21 -21.57 1.50
CA GLN A 92 -25.55 -20.48 2.40
C GLN A 92 -24.31 -20.03 3.18
N PHE A 93 -24.24 -18.74 3.50
CA PHE A 93 -23.09 -18.14 4.17
C PHE A 93 -23.51 -17.32 5.37
N ASP A 94 -22.62 -17.27 6.37
CA ASP A 94 -22.77 -16.40 7.53
C ASP A 94 -22.74 -14.94 7.08
N PRO A 95 -23.80 -14.14 7.34
CA PRO A 95 -23.90 -12.76 6.88
C PRO A 95 -22.84 -11.84 7.50
N SER A 96 -22.20 -12.24 8.61
CA SER A 96 -21.05 -11.49 9.15
C SER A 96 -19.74 -11.68 8.38
N THR A 97 -19.71 -12.60 7.40
CA THR A 97 -18.52 -12.94 6.60
C THR A 97 -18.74 -12.85 5.09
N TRP A 98 -20.00 -12.77 4.64
CA TRP A 98 -20.41 -12.72 3.25
C TRP A 98 -21.59 -11.74 3.05
N PRO A 99 -21.61 -10.88 1.99
CA PRO A 99 -20.65 -10.85 0.88
C PRO A 99 -19.27 -10.31 1.29
N ASN A 100 -18.22 -10.84 0.63
CA ASN A 100 -16.82 -10.47 0.87
C ASN A 100 -16.07 -10.40 -0.46
N SER A 101 -15.64 -9.21 -0.84
CA SER A 101 -14.91 -8.94 -2.08
C SER A 101 -13.41 -8.83 -1.89
N GLY A 102 -12.92 -8.96 -0.65
CA GLY A 102 -11.53 -8.72 -0.29
C GLY A 102 -10.54 -9.63 -1.01
N ILE A 103 -9.40 -9.03 -1.39
CA ILE A 103 -8.39 -9.68 -2.22
C ILE A 103 -7.77 -10.90 -1.52
N GLY A 104 -7.64 -10.89 -0.20
CA GLY A 104 -7.07 -11.98 0.60
C GLY A 104 -8.11 -12.81 1.35
N ARG A 105 -9.40 -12.77 0.95
CA ARG A 105 -10.42 -13.60 1.61
C ARG A 105 -10.01 -15.08 1.64
N VAL A 106 -10.27 -15.74 2.74
CA VAL A 106 -10.10 -17.19 2.88
C VAL A 106 -11.42 -17.86 2.50
N ASN A 107 -11.41 -18.59 1.41
CA ASN A 107 -12.58 -19.24 0.84
C ASN A 107 -12.93 -20.53 1.63
N PRO A 108 -14.19 -21.04 1.53
CA PRO A 108 -14.59 -22.25 2.24
C PRO A 108 -13.77 -23.49 1.87
N ASP A 109 -13.20 -23.56 0.66
CA ASP A 109 -12.30 -24.62 0.20
C ASP A 109 -10.83 -24.46 0.71
N GLY A 110 -10.57 -23.45 1.56
CA GLY A 110 -9.26 -23.15 2.11
C GLY A 110 -8.35 -22.32 1.20
N SER A 111 -8.73 -22.11 -0.07
CA SER A 111 -7.96 -21.23 -0.96
C SER A 111 -8.06 -19.77 -0.53
N LYS A 112 -7.08 -18.95 -0.94
CA LYS A 112 -7.02 -17.54 -0.58
C LYS A 112 -7.27 -16.66 -1.79
N GLY A 113 -8.05 -15.60 -1.61
CA GLY A 113 -8.21 -14.54 -2.56
C GLY A 113 -9.29 -14.75 -3.61
N SER A 114 -9.26 -13.89 -4.63
CA SER A 114 -10.21 -13.89 -5.73
C SER A 114 -9.61 -13.31 -6.98
N CYS A 115 -9.44 -14.10 -8.03
CA CYS A 115 -8.98 -13.65 -9.34
C CYS A 115 -9.94 -12.60 -9.93
N ALA A 116 -11.23 -12.75 -9.67
CA ALA A 116 -12.25 -11.79 -10.09
C ALA A 116 -12.17 -10.41 -9.39
N ALA A 117 -11.36 -10.28 -8.34
CA ALA A 117 -11.08 -8.98 -7.74
C ALA A 117 -10.34 -8.07 -8.72
N CYS A 118 -9.50 -8.61 -9.61
CA CYS A 118 -8.78 -7.86 -10.62
C CYS A 118 -9.39 -8.00 -12.02
N HIS A 119 -9.74 -9.23 -12.42
CA HIS A 119 -10.20 -9.53 -13.78
C HIS A 119 -11.70 -9.26 -14.03
N GLY A 120 -12.46 -8.95 -12.98
CA GLY A 120 -13.90 -8.78 -13.03
C GLY A 120 -14.65 -10.10 -13.21
N ARG A 121 -15.86 -10.19 -12.64
CA ARG A 121 -16.71 -11.37 -12.79
C ARG A 121 -17.28 -11.41 -14.21
N HIS A 122 -17.34 -12.60 -14.79
CA HIS A 122 -17.89 -12.94 -16.11
C HIS A 122 -17.18 -12.29 -17.30
N SER A 123 -16.56 -11.12 -17.19
CA SER A 123 -15.74 -10.51 -18.25
C SER A 123 -14.35 -11.11 -18.34
N LEU A 124 -13.74 -11.47 -17.19
CA LEU A 124 -12.37 -11.98 -17.02
C LEU A 124 -11.35 -11.18 -17.84
N SER A 125 -11.52 -9.85 -17.87
CA SER A 125 -10.82 -8.94 -18.75
C SER A 125 -9.40 -8.63 -18.24
N SER A 126 -8.40 -8.89 -19.07
CA SER A 126 -7.03 -8.41 -18.85
C SER A 126 -6.93 -6.89 -18.95
N ALA A 127 -7.71 -6.26 -19.84
CA ALA A 127 -7.73 -4.81 -19.95
C ALA A 127 -8.20 -4.17 -18.65
N THR A 128 -9.29 -4.66 -18.05
CA THR A 128 -9.76 -4.18 -16.73
C THR A 128 -8.69 -4.35 -15.65
N ALA A 129 -8.01 -5.49 -15.60
CA ALA A 129 -6.96 -5.75 -14.61
C ALA A 129 -5.75 -4.81 -14.73
N ARG A 130 -5.50 -4.25 -15.94
CA ARG A 130 -4.39 -3.33 -16.24
C ARG A 130 -4.70 -1.86 -15.97
N MET A 131 -5.98 -1.50 -15.80
CA MET A 131 -6.40 -0.13 -15.50
C MET A 131 -6.03 0.26 -14.06
N PRO A 132 -5.50 1.48 -13.83
CA PRO A 132 -5.18 1.97 -12.48
C PRO A 132 -6.38 1.97 -11.55
N GLU A 133 -7.57 2.27 -12.06
CA GLU A 133 -8.84 2.31 -11.32
C GLU A 133 -9.16 0.95 -10.67
N ASN A 134 -8.71 -0.14 -11.30
CA ASN A 134 -8.91 -1.47 -10.76
C ASN A 134 -8.07 -1.74 -9.50
N CYS A 135 -6.88 -1.20 -9.43
CA CYS A 135 -6.05 -1.22 -8.21
C CYS A 135 -6.59 -0.22 -7.19
N GLY A 136 -6.97 0.95 -7.67
CA GLY A 136 -7.42 2.10 -6.89
C GLY A 136 -8.67 1.86 -6.06
N LYS A 137 -9.50 0.87 -6.40
CA LYS A 137 -10.68 0.54 -5.57
C LYS A 137 -10.35 0.02 -4.17
N CYS A 138 -9.09 -0.38 -3.93
CA CYS A 138 -8.57 -0.80 -2.64
C CYS A 138 -7.35 0.03 -2.21
N HIS A 139 -6.48 0.41 -3.17
CA HIS A 139 -5.31 1.25 -2.91
C HIS A 139 -5.68 2.74 -2.91
N MET A 140 -6.41 3.15 -1.88
CA MET A 140 -6.97 4.48 -1.69
C MET A 140 -7.06 4.83 -0.20
N GLY A 141 -7.28 6.09 0.11
CA GLY A 141 -7.57 6.54 1.47
C GLY A 141 -6.38 7.15 2.20
N PRO A 142 -6.52 7.42 3.52
CA PRO A 142 -5.60 8.29 4.23
C PRO A 142 -4.21 7.68 4.44
N ASP A 143 -4.07 6.36 4.45
CA ASP A 143 -2.84 5.66 4.80
C ASP A 143 -2.10 5.01 3.60
N HIS A 144 -2.81 4.77 2.49
CA HIS A 144 -2.24 4.17 1.28
C HIS A 144 -2.88 4.73 -0.01
N PRO A 145 -2.76 6.06 -0.24
CA PRO A 145 -3.46 6.80 -1.28
C PRO A 145 -2.82 6.64 -2.66
N GLN A 146 -2.52 5.40 -3.10
CA GLN A 146 -1.79 5.22 -4.34
C GLN A 146 -2.56 5.68 -5.56
N ILE A 147 -3.91 5.52 -5.59
CA ILE A 147 -4.69 5.98 -6.73
C ILE A 147 -4.77 7.51 -6.78
N GLU A 148 -4.89 8.16 -5.62
CA GLU A 148 -4.90 9.61 -5.53
C GLU A 148 -3.56 10.17 -6.00
N ILE A 149 -2.44 9.62 -5.50
CA ILE A 149 -1.09 9.98 -5.95
C ILE A 149 -0.95 9.75 -7.46
N PHE A 150 -1.39 8.58 -7.97
CA PHE A 150 -1.30 8.27 -9.39
C PHE A 150 -2.08 9.28 -10.25
N ASN A 151 -3.25 9.69 -9.80
CA ASN A 151 -4.10 10.63 -10.53
C ASN A 151 -3.48 12.02 -10.68
N GLU A 152 -2.66 12.44 -9.75
CA GLU A 152 -2.03 13.77 -9.73
C GLU A 152 -0.63 13.78 -10.36
N LEU A 153 0.05 12.64 -10.38
CA LEU A 153 1.40 12.57 -10.91
C LEU A 153 1.43 12.53 -12.46
N LYS A 154 2.61 12.82 -13.03
CA LYS A 154 2.79 12.90 -14.49
C LYS A 154 2.41 11.62 -15.23
N HIS A 155 2.65 10.44 -14.66
CA HIS A 155 2.26 9.15 -15.25
C HIS A 155 0.74 9.01 -15.36
N GLY A 156 -0.01 9.37 -14.33
CA GLY A 156 -1.47 9.32 -14.35
C GLY A 156 -2.08 10.33 -15.34
N ILE A 157 -1.51 11.55 -15.40
CA ILE A 157 -1.92 12.55 -16.40
C ILE A 157 -1.67 12.02 -17.82
N GLN A 158 -0.48 11.46 -18.09
CA GLN A 158 -0.16 10.89 -19.39
C GLN A 158 -1.02 9.67 -19.74
N TYR A 159 -1.32 8.81 -18.76
CA TYR A 159 -2.24 7.69 -18.95
C TYR A 159 -3.61 8.17 -19.43
N ARG A 160 -4.24 9.13 -18.74
CA ARG A 160 -5.54 9.65 -19.12
C ARG A 160 -5.52 10.34 -20.49
N ALA A 161 -4.48 11.09 -20.78
CA ALA A 161 -4.33 11.77 -22.07
C ALA A 161 -4.09 10.80 -23.26
N ASN A 162 -3.65 9.57 -22.99
CA ASN A 162 -3.24 8.62 -24.02
C ASN A 162 -3.87 7.23 -23.86
N MET A 163 -5.04 7.11 -23.22
CA MET A 163 -5.71 5.81 -22.96
C MET A 163 -5.83 4.93 -24.21
N ALA A 164 -6.18 5.51 -25.34
CA ALA A 164 -6.30 4.78 -26.61
C ALA A 164 -4.96 4.15 -27.11
N LYS A 165 -3.83 4.66 -26.62
CA LYS A 165 -2.49 4.15 -26.98
C LYS A 165 -1.94 3.10 -26.01
N MET A 166 -2.71 2.77 -24.95
CA MET A 166 -2.27 1.84 -23.90
C MET A 166 -2.35 0.37 -24.30
N ASN A 167 -3.06 0.07 -25.39
CA ASN A 167 -3.22 -1.29 -25.92
C ASN A 167 -3.55 -2.32 -24.82
N LEU A 168 -4.51 -1.97 -23.94
CA LEU A 168 -4.83 -2.75 -22.75
C LEU A 168 -5.31 -4.18 -23.05
N ASP A 169 -5.83 -4.43 -24.26
CA ASP A 169 -6.28 -5.75 -24.72
C ASP A 169 -5.17 -6.61 -25.33
N SER A 170 -3.93 -6.10 -25.45
CA SER A 170 -2.80 -6.87 -25.98
C SER A 170 -2.62 -8.19 -25.23
N LYS A 171 -2.38 -9.29 -25.93
CA LYS A 171 -2.15 -10.60 -25.33
C LYS A 171 -0.87 -10.66 -24.51
N SER A 172 0.20 -9.97 -24.95
CA SER A 172 1.51 -9.97 -24.31
C SER A 172 1.73 -8.75 -23.40
N TRP A 173 1.24 -7.59 -23.78
CA TRP A 173 1.32 -6.31 -23.09
C TRP A 173 2.70 -5.99 -22.51
N VAL A 174 3.72 -6.08 -23.37
CA VAL A 174 5.12 -5.82 -23.03
C VAL A 174 5.40 -4.31 -23.09
N VAL A 175 5.84 -3.72 -22.00
CA VAL A 175 6.19 -2.30 -21.94
C VAL A 175 7.37 -2.00 -22.86
N GLY A 176 7.29 -0.90 -23.60
CA GLY A 176 8.30 -0.51 -24.59
C GLY A 176 8.16 -1.20 -25.96
N LYS A 177 7.29 -2.23 -26.06
CA LYS A 177 7.02 -2.96 -27.30
C LYS A 177 5.55 -2.85 -27.72
N ASP A 178 4.63 -3.26 -26.87
CA ASP A 178 3.20 -3.27 -27.18
C ASP A 178 2.54 -1.94 -26.83
N TYR A 179 3.12 -1.21 -25.90
CA TYR A 179 2.72 0.15 -25.49
C TYR A 179 3.88 0.91 -24.85
N TYR A 180 3.82 2.24 -24.93
CA TYR A 180 4.87 3.14 -24.41
C TYR A 180 4.36 4.53 -24.01
N ALA A 181 3.04 4.76 -24.07
CA ALA A 181 2.46 6.08 -23.85
C ALA A 181 2.51 6.52 -22.39
N ALA A 182 2.28 5.59 -21.46
CA ALA A 182 2.37 5.82 -20.02
C ALA A 182 2.43 4.49 -19.27
N PRO A 183 2.97 4.42 -18.05
CA PRO A 183 2.80 3.27 -17.17
C PRO A 183 1.45 3.34 -16.43
N THR A 184 0.93 2.17 -16.06
CA THR A 184 -0.12 1.99 -15.05
C THR A 184 0.47 1.31 -13.81
N CYS A 185 -0.34 1.09 -12.76
CA CYS A 185 0.09 0.29 -11.61
C CYS A 185 0.55 -1.11 -12.06
N ALA A 186 -0.22 -1.75 -12.94
CA ALA A 186 0.13 -3.06 -13.50
C ALA A 186 1.43 -3.02 -14.31
N THR A 187 1.76 -1.91 -15.00
CA THR A 187 3.04 -1.77 -15.70
C THR A 187 4.21 -1.93 -14.75
N CYS A 188 4.19 -1.21 -13.63
CA CYS A 188 5.29 -1.22 -12.67
C CYS A 188 5.37 -2.55 -11.91
N HIS A 189 4.23 -3.08 -11.48
CA HIS A 189 4.20 -4.20 -10.55
C HIS A 189 4.09 -5.58 -11.22
N MET A 190 3.54 -5.69 -12.42
CA MET A 190 3.16 -6.98 -12.99
C MET A 190 3.59 -7.20 -14.46
N SER A 191 3.69 -6.13 -15.25
CA SER A 191 3.84 -6.21 -16.70
C SER A 191 5.15 -6.89 -17.14
N ALA A 192 5.11 -7.54 -18.31
CA ALA A 192 6.31 -8.01 -18.97
C ALA A 192 7.17 -6.86 -19.51
N THR A 193 8.48 -7.07 -19.53
CA THR A 193 9.45 -6.28 -20.30
C THR A 193 10.13 -7.20 -21.32
N SER A 194 11.12 -6.71 -22.05
CA SER A 194 11.98 -7.60 -22.87
C SER A 194 12.76 -8.62 -22.04
N ASN A 195 12.98 -8.35 -20.75
CA ASN A 195 13.82 -9.13 -19.84
C ASN A 195 13.03 -9.89 -18.77
N GLN A 196 11.77 -9.55 -18.55
CA GLN A 196 10.93 -10.13 -17.50
C GLN A 196 9.59 -10.57 -18.04
N LYS A 197 9.07 -11.68 -17.52
CA LYS A 197 7.70 -12.14 -17.78
C LYS A 197 6.69 -11.35 -16.94
N VAL A 198 5.40 -11.47 -17.30
CA VAL A 198 4.30 -11.06 -16.43
C VAL A 198 4.39 -11.82 -15.10
N THR A 199 4.08 -11.16 -14.00
CA THR A 199 3.96 -11.79 -12.68
C THR A 199 2.62 -11.45 -12.02
N HIS A 200 2.07 -12.38 -11.26
CA HIS A 200 0.91 -12.18 -10.38
C HIS A 200 1.32 -12.00 -8.91
N ASP A 201 2.62 -12.02 -8.61
CA ASP A 201 3.14 -11.46 -7.36
C ASP A 201 3.40 -9.97 -7.51
N VAL A 202 2.42 -9.15 -7.10
CA VAL A 202 2.50 -7.68 -7.15
C VAL A 202 3.60 -7.10 -6.26
N GLY A 203 4.13 -7.89 -5.33
CA GLY A 203 5.23 -7.54 -4.42
C GLY A 203 6.61 -7.83 -4.98
N ASP A 204 6.72 -8.61 -6.06
CA ASP A 204 8.01 -9.12 -6.59
C ASP A 204 9.04 -8.03 -6.91
N ARG A 205 8.59 -6.81 -7.22
CA ARG A 205 9.43 -5.65 -7.57
C ARG A 205 9.54 -4.59 -6.47
N ILE A 206 9.08 -4.88 -5.26
CA ILE A 206 9.13 -3.97 -4.11
C ILE A 206 10.42 -4.23 -3.33
N SER A 207 11.23 -3.19 -3.13
CA SER A 207 12.54 -3.27 -2.48
C SER A 207 12.61 -2.69 -1.08
N MET A 208 11.57 -1.99 -0.64
CA MET A 208 11.49 -1.33 0.68
C MET A 208 10.11 -1.52 1.30
N THR A 209 10.07 -1.58 2.63
CA THR A 209 8.80 -1.52 3.38
C THR A 209 8.40 -0.06 3.58
N LEU A 210 7.17 0.32 3.22
CA LEU A 210 6.62 1.66 3.46
C LEU A 210 5.44 1.66 4.46
N ARG A 211 4.98 0.49 4.87
CA ARG A 211 3.86 0.36 5.81
C ARG A 211 4.26 0.54 7.27
N PRO A 212 5.38 0.00 7.79
CA PRO A 212 5.78 0.18 9.18
C PRO A 212 6.08 1.64 9.52
N ALA A 213 6.05 1.96 10.80
CA ALA A 213 6.41 3.29 11.29
C ALA A 213 7.81 3.73 10.82
N ILE A 214 8.76 2.80 10.80
CA ILE A 214 10.12 2.99 10.28
C ILE A 214 10.27 2.12 9.05
N SER A 215 10.65 2.72 7.92
CA SER A 215 10.88 2.01 6.66
C SER A 215 12.27 1.44 6.57
N THR A 216 12.37 0.22 6.03
CA THR A 216 13.64 -0.48 5.81
C THR A 216 13.69 -1.06 4.40
N LYS A 217 14.88 -1.28 3.88
CA LYS A 217 15.08 -2.16 2.73
C LYS A 217 14.75 -3.59 3.13
N LEU A 218 14.22 -4.37 2.19
CA LEU A 218 14.03 -5.82 2.38
C LEU A 218 15.40 -6.53 2.40
N ASP A 219 15.48 -7.71 3.00
CA ASP A 219 16.74 -8.46 3.07
C ASP A 219 17.35 -8.76 1.71
N ASN A 220 16.51 -8.95 0.68
CA ASN A 220 16.90 -9.23 -0.71
C ASN A 220 16.58 -8.05 -1.64
N TRP A 221 16.63 -6.83 -1.17
CA TRP A 221 16.14 -5.62 -1.83
C TRP A 221 16.75 -5.36 -3.22
N GLU A 222 17.97 -5.84 -3.49
CA GLU A 222 18.67 -5.59 -4.75
C GLU A 222 17.93 -6.22 -5.94
N ARG A 223 17.48 -7.47 -5.80
CA ARG A 223 16.76 -8.18 -6.86
C ARG A 223 15.47 -7.46 -7.26
N PRO A 224 14.51 -7.20 -6.37
CA PRO A 224 13.30 -6.47 -6.73
C PRO A 224 13.59 -5.04 -7.21
N ARG A 225 14.65 -4.39 -6.68
CA ARG A 225 15.09 -3.09 -7.16
C ARG A 225 15.51 -3.12 -8.63
N LEU A 226 16.34 -4.08 -9.01
CA LEU A 226 16.78 -4.26 -10.39
C LEU A 226 15.61 -4.59 -11.31
N ALA A 227 14.67 -5.41 -10.86
CA ALA A 227 13.46 -5.74 -11.60
C ALA A 227 12.59 -4.49 -11.87
N MET A 228 12.40 -3.61 -10.86
CA MET A 228 11.66 -2.35 -11.07
C MET A 228 12.45 -1.37 -11.95
N GLN A 229 13.77 -1.29 -11.81
CA GLN A 229 14.61 -0.43 -12.65
C GLN A 229 14.57 -0.86 -14.12
N ASP A 230 14.47 -2.15 -14.40
CA ASP A 230 14.29 -2.67 -15.75
C ASP A 230 12.98 -2.16 -16.37
N VAL A 231 11.88 -2.16 -15.62
CA VAL A 231 10.61 -1.54 -16.08
C VAL A 231 10.80 -0.06 -16.39
N CYS A 232 11.40 0.70 -15.48
CA CYS A 232 11.63 2.14 -15.66
C CYS A 232 12.47 2.43 -16.90
N SER A 233 13.48 1.58 -17.18
CA SER A 233 14.46 1.77 -18.26
C SER A 233 13.87 1.58 -19.67
N ASN A 234 12.64 1.11 -19.79
CA ASN A 234 11.92 1.09 -21.07
C ASN A 234 11.52 2.49 -21.57
N CYS A 235 11.49 3.49 -20.68
CA CYS A 235 11.12 4.87 -21.00
C CYS A 235 12.15 5.91 -20.52
N HIS A 236 12.90 5.62 -19.46
CA HIS A 236 13.84 6.53 -18.83
C HIS A 236 15.29 6.05 -18.96
N SER A 237 16.24 6.99 -19.05
CA SER A 237 17.66 6.63 -19.04
C SER A 237 18.09 6.03 -17.70
N THR A 238 19.07 5.15 -17.74
CA THR A 238 19.63 4.51 -16.53
C THR A 238 20.12 5.54 -15.50
N GLY A 239 20.72 6.65 -15.95
CA GLY A 239 21.17 7.74 -15.07
C GLY A 239 20.01 8.40 -14.32
N TRP A 240 18.93 8.68 -15.04
CA TRP A 240 17.70 9.23 -14.44
C TRP A 240 17.12 8.28 -13.39
N VAL A 241 16.99 6.99 -13.72
CA VAL A 241 16.45 5.97 -12.82
C VAL A 241 17.29 5.86 -11.54
N LYS A 242 18.63 5.83 -11.66
CA LYS A 242 19.53 5.81 -10.50
C LYS A 242 19.39 7.05 -9.62
N ASN A 243 19.25 8.24 -10.22
CA ASN A 243 19.07 9.47 -9.47
C ASN A 243 17.71 9.54 -8.77
N PHE A 244 16.65 9.05 -9.41
CA PHE A 244 15.34 8.91 -8.75
C PHE A 244 15.46 8.08 -7.47
N TYR A 245 16.08 6.92 -7.51
CA TYR A 245 16.23 6.07 -6.33
C TYR A 245 17.06 6.72 -5.22
N LYS A 246 18.10 7.50 -5.56
CA LYS A 246 18.86 8.26 -4.56
C LYS A 246 18.00 9.30 -3.86
N GLN A 247 17.19 10.05 -4.62
CA GLN A 247 16.27 11.05 -4.05
C GLN A 247 15.18 10.40 -3.19
N TYR A 248 14.60 9.31 -3.68
CA TYR A 248 13.59 8.55 -2.95
C TYR A 248 14.13 8.00 -1.62
N GLU A 249 15.29 7.34 -1.65
CA GLU A 249 15.93 6.80 -0.44
C GLU A 249 16.30 7.91 0.56
N ALA A 250 16.85 9.03 0.09
CA ALA A 250 17.15 10.17 0.94
C ALA A 250 15.88 10.76 1.61
N THR A 251 14.75 10.76 0.90
CA THR A 251 13.46 11.19 1.45
C THR A 251 12.96 10.24 2.54
N VAL A 252 13.07 8.93 2.31
CA VAL A 252 12.69 7.92 3.32
C VAL A 252 13.61 8.00 4.54
N GLU A 253 14.92 8.17 4.33
CA GLU A 253 15.89 8.33 5.41
C GLU A 253 15.61 9.60 6.23
N LEU A 254 15.33 10.73 5.58
CA LEU A 254 14.92 11.96 6.27
C LEU A 254 13.69 11.71 7.15
N TYR A 255 12.66 11.06 6.64
CA TYR A 255 11.47 10.74 7.42
C TYR A 255 11.82 9.84 8.63
N ASN A 256 12.60 8.79 8.41
CA ASN A 256 12.98 7.87 9.47
C ASN A 256 13.76 8.58 10.58
N GLU A 257 14.81 9.32 10.21
CA GLU A 257 15.75 9.92 11.19
C GLU A 257 15.15 11.12 11.89
N LYS A 258 14.38 11.95 11.17
CA LYS A 258 13.85 13.20 11.73
C LYS A 258 12.55 13.00 12.53
N PHE A 259 11.71 12.05 12.14
CA PHE A 259 10.37 11.92 12.72
C PHE A 259 10.07 10.54 13.29
N ALA A 260 10.24 9.47 12.50
CA ALA A 260 9.74 8.16 12.87
C ALA A 260 10.50 7.54 14.07
N LYS A 261 11.83 7.47 14.00
CA LYS A 261 12.67 6.97 15.09
C LYS A 261 12.54 7.81 16.37
N PRO A 262 12.61 9.17 16.28
CA PRO A 262 12.36 10.01 17.43
C PRO A 262 10.98 9.79 18.08
N ALA A 263 9.91 9.79 17.30
CA ALA A 263 8.56 9.57 17.83
C ALA A 263 8.44 8.19 18.49
N LYS A 264 8.95 7.14 17.83
CA LYS A 264 8.97 5.78 18.41
C LYS A 264 9.75 5.74 19.72
N SER A 265 10.93 6.35 19.77
CA SER A 265 11.75 6.41 20.98
C SER A 265 11.03 7.09 22.15
N ILE A 266 10.30 8.17 21.89
CA ILE A 266 9.49 8.86 22.89
C ILE A 266 8.37 7.95 23.40
N MET A 267 7.62 7.29 22.50
CA MET A 267 6.59 6.33 22.89
C MET A 267 7.15 5.19 23.74
N ASP A 268 8.27 4.61 23.35
CA ASP A 268 8.94 3.53 24.10
C ASP A 268 9.32 3.99 25.53
N LYS A 269 9.81 5.23 25.69
CA LYS A 269 10.13 5.82 27.01
C LYS A 269 8.87 6.01 27.87
N LEU A 270 7.78 6.49 27.27
CA LEU A 270 6.51 6.70 27.98
C LEU A 270 5.93 5.37 28.50
N TYR A 271 5.93 4.33 27.66
CA TYR A 271 5.52 2.99 28.08
C TYR A 271 6.43 2.42 29.18
N ALA A 272 7.76 2.51 29.00
CA ALA A 272 8.73 2.04 30.00
C ALA A 272 8.56 2.74 31.35
N ALA A 273 8.24 4.02 31.35
CA ALA A 273 7.98 4.83 32.54
C ALA A 273 6.55 4.66 33.09
N LYS A 274 5.72 3.77 32.51
CA LYS A 274 4.32 3.55 32.90
C LYS A 274 3.49 4.84 32.88
N LYS A 275 3.76 5.73 31.92
CA LYS A 275 2.98 6.94 31.67
C LYS A 275 1.81 6.69 30.74
N LEU A 276 1.84 5.56 30.06
CA LEU A 276 0.76 5.03 29.23
C LEU A 276 0.33 3.69 29.81
N THR A 277 -0.94 3.35 29.63
CA THR A 277 -1.51 2.07 30.09
C THR A 277 -1.17 0.94 29.14
N GLY A 278 -1.61 -0.28 29.41
CA GLY A 278 -1.51 -1.40 28.48
C GLY A 278 -2.69 -1.52 27.52
N THR A 279 -3.70 -0.65 27.68
CA THR A 279 -4.86 -0.58 26.77
C THR A 279 -4.49 0.28 25.58
N LEU A 280 -4.67 -0.24 24.37
CA LEU A 280 -4.33 0.50 23.16
C LEU A 280 -5.41 1.56 22.86
N PHE A 281 -4.95 2.75 22.46
CA PHE A 281 -5.79 3.88 22.05
C PHE A 281 -6.68 4.50 23.15
N ASP A 282 -6.37 4.31 24.41
CA ASP A 282 -7.07 5.00 25.51
C ASP A 282 -6.41 6.34 25.87
N GLU A 283 -5.17 6.61 25.42
CA GLU A 283 -4.51 7.90 25.56
C GLU A 283 -4.42 8.67 24.23
N LYS A 284 -4.58 9.99 24.32
CA LYS A 284 -4.52 10.90 23.16
C LYS A 284 -3.23 10.75 22.34
N ILE A 285 -2.08 10.56 23.00
CA ILE A 285 -0.78 10.49 22.30
C ILE A 285 -0.68 9.27 21.38
N GLU A 286 -1.36 8.18 21.68
CA GLU A 286 -1.38 6.98 20.85
C GLU A 286 -2.08 7.25 19.51
N TRP A 287 -3.21 7.96 19.54
CA TRP A 287 -3.91 8.43 18.35
C TRP A 287 -3.05 9.39 17.53
N THR A 288 -2.41 10.36 18.20
CA THR A 288 -1.51 11.31 17.53
C THR A 288 -0.31 10.61 16.90
N TYR A 289 0.27 9.63 17.61
CA TYR A 289 1.37 8.82 17.07
C TYR A 289 0.93 7.97 15.88
N TYR A 290 -0.25 7.32 15.97
CA TYR A 290 -0.83 6.54 14.91
C TYR A 290 -1.05 7.40 13.65
N GLU A 291 -1.71 8.55 13.79
CA GLU A 291 -1.92 9.50 12.70
C GLU A 291 -0.60 9.93 12.03
N LEU A 292 0.41 10.24 12.83
CA LEU A 292 1.71 10.71 12.37
C LEU A 292 2.42 9.68 11.49
N TRP A 293 2.49 8.40 11.91
CA TRP A 293 3.24 7.41 11.15
C TRP A 293 2.39 6.65 10.16
N HIS A 294 1.14 6.31 10.53
CA HIS A 294 0.26 5.44 9.75
C HIS A 294 -0.37 6.18 8.57
N HIS A 295 -0.85 7.41 8.77
CA HIS A 295 -1.45 8.21 7.71
C HIS A 295 -0.41 9.13 7.05
N GLN A 296 0.04 10.14 7.76
CA GLN A 296 0.87 11.21 7.22
C GLN A 296 2.25 10.70 6.76
N GLY A 297 2.90 9.89 7.58
CA GLY A 297 4.20 9.31 7.27
C GLY A 297 4.17 8.32 6.10
N ARG A 298 3.09 7.52 5.96
CA ARG A 298 2.91 6.65 4.79
C ARG A 298 2.70 7.50 3.53
N ARG A 299 1.87 8.52 3.58
CA ARG A 299 1.64 9.45 2.46
C ARG A 299 2.94 10.09 1.96
N ALA A 300 3.76 10.59 2.88
CA ALA A 300 5.06 11.17 2.54
C ALA A 300 5.97 10.20 1.76
N ARG A 301 6.08 8.96 2.25
CA ARG A 301 6.97 7.95 1.68
C ARG A 301 6.41 7.34 0.38
N MET A 302 5.11 7.12 0.31
CA MET A 302 4.43 6.65 -0.90
C MET A 302 4.43 7.72 -1.98
N GLY A 303 4.20 8.99 -1.63
CA GLY A 303 4.37 10.12 -2.53
C GLY A 303 5.76 10.15 -3.16
N ALA A 304 6.81 10.03 -2.34
CA ALA A 304 8.19 9.99 -2.82
C ALA A 304 8.48 8.78 -3.71
N SER A 305 7.98 7.59 -3.35
CA SER A 305 8.18 6.35 -4.11
C SER A 305 7.53 6.39 -5.50
N MET A 306 6.46 7.16 -5.65
CA MET A 306 5.69 7.30 -6.90
C MET A 306 5.96 8.60 -7.64
N MET A 307 6.84 9.48 -7.14
CA MET A 307 7.12 10.83 -7.68
C MET A 307 5.91 11.77 -7.65
N GLY A 308 5.07 11.66 -6.61
CA GLY A 308 3.93 12.53 -6.34
C GLY A 308 4.35 13.67 -5.42
N PRO A 309 4.63 14.90 -5.94
CA PRO A 309 5.19 15.99 -5.14
C PRO A 309 4.23 16.51 -4.07
N ASP A 310 2.95 16.55 -4.33
CA ASP A 310 1.93 17.04 -3.40
C ASP A 310 1.82 16.10 -2.19
N TYR A 311 1.69 14.80 -2.44
CA TYR A 311 1.65 13.79 -1.38
C TYR A 311 2.98 13.63 -0.64
N THR A 312 4.12 13.90 -1.29
CA THR A 312 5.41 13.96 -0.58
C THR A 312 5.46 15.18 0.34
N GLN A 313 5.12 16.37 -0.16
CA GLN A 313 5.33 17.63 0.54
C GLN A 313 4.13 18.01 1.42
N TRP A 314 2.95 18.30 0.84
CA TRP A 314 1.83 18.91 1.56
C TRP A 314 1.02 17.90 2.37
N HIS A 315 0.58 16.82 1.76
CA HIS A 315 -0.12 15.72 2.45
C HIS A 315 0.82 14.75 3.17
N GLY A 316 2.13 14.97 3.10
CA GLY A 316 3.15 14.16 3.73
C GLY A 316 3.97 14.95 4.74
N PHE A 317 5.15 15.46 4.35
CA PHE A 317 6.11 16.06 5.27
C PHE A 317 5.58 17.29 6.02
N PHE A 318 4.74 18.11 5.39
CA PHE A 318 4.12 19.24 6.07
C PHE A 318 3.21 18.78 7.21
N GLU A 319 2.33 17.80 6.93
CA GLU A 319 1.41 17.29 7.94
C GLU A 319 2.16 16.53 9.04
N VAL A 320 3.16 15.69 8.68
CA VAL A 320 4.05 15.04 9.66
C VAL A 320 4.70 16.06 10.57
N ALA A 321 5.31 17.11 10.00
CA ALA A 321 5.99 18.16 10.78
C ALA A 321 4.99 18.90 11.67
N LYS A 322 3.85 19.30 11.13
CA LYS A 322 2.80 19.99 11.90
C LYS A 322 2.39 19.13 13.10
N THR A 323 1.95 17.91 12.88
CA THR A 323 1.49 17.00 13.96
C THR A 323 2.62 16.74 14.96
N PHE A 324 3.84 16.47 14.48
CA PHE A 324 4.98 16.21 15.35
C PHE A 324 5.26 17.38 16.30
N TYR A 325 5.37 18.61 15.79
CA TYR A 325 5.76 19.75 16.61
C TYR A 325 4.61 20.40 17.40
N THR A 326 3.36 20.34 16.88
CA THR A 326 2.25 21.05 17.51
C THR A 326 1.34 20.18 18.38
N GLU A 327 1.45 18.85 18.25
CA GLU A 327 0.57 17.91 18.96
C GLU A 327 1.38 16.84 19.70
N PHE A 328 2.24 16.08 18.99
CA PHE A 328 2.94 14.94 19.57
C PHE A 328 3.97 15.36 20.64
N ILE A 329 4.87 16.28 20.33
CA ILE A 329 5.91 16.78 21.26
C ILE A 329 5.29 17.43 22.51
N PRO A 330 4.31 18.37 22.39
CA PRO A 330 3.67 18.97 23.56
C PRO A 330 2.96 17.97 24.44
N GLU A 331 2.28 16.98 23.85
CA GLU A 331 1.57 15.95 24.62
C GLU A 331 2.56 15.02 25.36
N ALA A 332 3.65 14.62 24.69
CA ALA A 332 4.71 13.83 25.33
C ALA A 332 5.32 14.56 26.54
N GLU A 333 5.63 15.85 26.41
CA GLU A 333 6.14 16.68 27.51
C GLU A 333 5.11 16.84 28.65
N ARG A 334 3.82 16.94 28.33
CA ARG A 334 2.75 16.97 29.33
C ARG A 334 2.70 15.69 30.16
N LEU A 335 2.89 14.52 29.50
CA LEU A 335 2.85 13.22 30.17
C LEU A 335 4.15 12.95 30.98
N MET A 336 5.28 13.35 30.46
CA MET A 336 6.59 13.14 31.08
C MET A 336 7.54 14.30 30.74
N PRO A 337 7.61 15.34 31.59
CA PRO A 337 8.49 16.48 31.38
C PRO A 337 9.95 16.04 31.13
N GLY A 338 10.56 16.57 30.05
CA GLY A 338 11.93 16.28 29.65
C GLY A 338 12.10 15.02 28.77
N VAL A 339 11.04 14.27 28.46
CA VAL A 339 11.11 13.04 27.64
C VAL A 339 11.58 13.31 26.22
N THR A 340 11.36 14.52 25.71
CA THR A 340 11.74 14.91 24.34
C THR A 340 13.09 15.60 24.25
N ALA A 341 13.78 15.86 25.36
CA ALA A 341 14.95 16.72 25.41
C ALA A 341 16.08 16.29 24.45
N ASP A 342 16.43 15.00 24.44
CA ASP A 342 17.47 14.45 23.57
C ASP A 342 17.07 14.54 22.07
N VAL A 343 15.84 14.30 21.76
CA VAL A 343 15.28 14.44 20.39
C VAL A 343 15.38 15.89 19.94
N MET A 344 14.84 16.82 20.73
CA MET A 344 14.77 18.23 20.38
C MET A 344 16.14 18.94 20.34
N MET A 345 17.15 18.35 20.98
CA MET A 345 18.53 18.83 20.91
C MET A 345 19.29 18.41 19.65
N SER A 346 18.79 17.43 18.90
CA SER A 346 19.43 16.97 17.66
C SER A 346 19.46 18.06 16.58
N ASP A 347 20.36 17.91 15.61
CA ASP A 347 20.51 18.86 14.51
C ASP A 347 19.25 18.93 13.60
N TYR A 348 18.49 17.84 13.51
CA TYR A 348 17.21 17.81 12.76
C TYR A 348 16.18 18.80 13.30
N HIS A 349 16.26 19.15 14.59
CA HIS A 349 15.28 19.98 15.28
C HIS A 349 15.90 21.33 15.74
N LYS A 350 17.11 21.65 15.27
CA LYS A 350 17.85 22.88 15.65
C LYS A 350 17.03 24.16 15.47
N TRP A 351 16.23 24.25 14.43
CA TRP A 351 15.40 25.42 14.13
C TRP A 351 14.40 25.78 15.25
N THR A 352 13.97 24.80 16.07
CA THR A 352 13.02 25.03 17.18
C THR A 352 13.64 25.83 18.33
N ARG A 353 14.96 25.87 18.41
CA ARG A 353 15.71 26.62 19.45
C ARG A 353 15.92 28.08 19.07
N GLY A 354 15.37 28.48 17.94
CA GLY A 354 15.61 29.83 17.32
C GLY A 354 16.88 29.85 16.49
N LEU A 355 16.86 30.62 15.43
CA LEU A 355 18.04 30.91 14.62
C LEU A 355 18.57 32.27 15.07
N SER A 356 19.89 32.42 15.20
CA SER A 356 20.49 33.73 15.36
C SER A 356 20.20 34.61 14.12
N LYS A 357 20.33 35.93 14.26
CA LYS A 357 20.14 36.81 13.09
C LYS A 357 21.12 36.49 11.97
N GLU A 358 22.34 36.09 12.34
CA GLU A 358 23.40 35.73 11.43
C GLU A 358 23.07 34.41 10.69
N GLU A 359 22.58 33.36 11.39
CA GLU A 359 22.14 32.11 10.78
C GLU A 359 20.94 32.34 9.85
N LEU A 360 19.97 33.15 10.25
CA LEU A 360 18.83 33.48 9.41
C LEU A 360 19.30 34.25 8.14
N GLN A 361 20.22 35.22 8.29
CA GLN A 361 20.76 35.94 7.15
C GLN A 361 21.54 35.02 6.20
N GLN A 362 22.35 34.08 6.73
CA GLN A 362 23.07 33.12 5.93
C GLN A 362 22.11 32.24 5.12
N GLN A 363 21.00 31.79 5.71
CA GLN A 363 19.97 31.03 4.97
C GLN A 363 19.32 31.85 3.87
N ILE A 364 18.96 33.14 4.16
CA ILE A 364 18.39 34.05 3.17
C ILE A 364 19.37 34.23 2.01
N ASP A 365 20.64 34.47 2.30
CA ASP A 365 21.67 34.69 1.29
C ASP A 365 21.97 33.45 0.48
N PHE A 366 21.96 32.26 1.11
CA PHE A 366 22.05 30.97 0.41
C PHE A 366 20.94 30.83 -0.62
N TYR A 367 19.69 31.08 -0.25
CA TYR A 367 18.57 31.01 -1.19
C TYR A 367 18.61 32.05 -2.29
N LYS A 368 19.03 33.30 -1.96
CA LYS A 368 19.20 34.33 -2.96
C LYS A 368 20.29 33.99 -3.98
N GLN A 369 21.40 33.37 -3.53
CA GLN A 369 22.49 32.96 -4.41
C GLN A 369 22.12 31.78 -5.30
N ARG A 370 21.36 30.84 -4.78
CA ARG A 370 20.95 29.64 -5.50
C ARG A 370 20.16 29.91 -6.80
N TYR A 371 19.48 31.02 -6.86
CA TYR A 371 18.65 31.41 -8.02
C TYR A 371 19.31 32.52 -8.89
N LYS A 372 20.56 32.86 -8.62
CA LYS A 372 21.30 33.79 -9.43
C LYS A 372 22.14 33.16 -10.54
N GLN A 373 22.04 31.86 -10.76
CA GLN A 373 22.73 31.14 -11.84
C GLN A 373 21.91 31.13 -13.12
#